data_7a8d997e57e6466cf202ebcf0ac387ec
#
_entry.id   7a8d997e57e6466cf202ebcf0ac387ec
#
_cell.length_a   1.000
_cell.length_b   1.000
_cell.length_c   1.000
_cell.angle_alpha   90.00
_cell.angle_beta   90.00
_cell.angle_gamma   90.00
#
_symmetry.space_group_name_H-M   'P 1'
#
loop_
_entity.id
_entity.type
_entity.pdbx_description
1 polymer ?
#
loop_
_entity_poly.entity_id
_entity_poly.type
_entity_poly.pdbx_seq_one_letter_code
_entity_poly.pdbx_strand_id
1 'polypeptide(L)'
;MKIVIIWWTSGFGKWLAKYIKNHFSVNVVVTWTNKEKWKNVSKELDVEFTIDNISAVTDADIVIFSVPISKMESIIKHVAPYINPQAVVADVCSIKCFVADAFKKYAPASCVIIPTHPMFWPYVSSIAEQTFVLTADEKTQQTKAYKWLKNYLGKNEAKVIETTPEKHDKMMWIVQGLTHVNMFTIWETIRKLWVPVEETLKFVSPIYKLLITSVARYIWHDPRLYGDIQMYNPEVLKVHKKFMEVINDFNKAVENKDEDKFINIIQQTNDFFWHKNCDFWQKYTDKLIYFVAKQREKVQNWIWKKLIFKNIYTNKTIFKTVKAVNDDEILLENWEKIDLNEWLII
;
A
#
# COMPACT_ATOMS: atom_id res chain seq x y z
N MET A 1 -0.48 13.92 -25.65
CA MET A 1 -0.54 12.59 -25.06
C MET A 1 -1.74 12.54 -24.14
N LYS A 2 -2.60 11.54 -24.30
CA LYS A 2 -3.80 11.28 -23.50
C LYS A 2 -3.60 10.04 -22.65
N ILE A 3 -3.72 10.20 -21.32
CA ILE A 3 -3.63 9.11 -20.36
C ILE A 3 -5.02 8.88 -19.76
N VAL A 4 -5.52 7.67 -19.86
CA VAL A 4 -6.80 7.26 -19.29
C VAL A 4 -6.57 6.38 -18.08
N ILE A 5 -7.19 6.73 -16.96
CA ILE A 5 -7.21 5.91 -15.76
C ILE A 5 -8.61 5.35 -15.60
N ILE A 6 -8.76 4.03 -15.82
CA ILE A 6 -9.98 3.32 -15.52
C ILE A 6 -10.02 3.06 -14.02
N TRP A 7 -10.88 3.80 -13.32
CA TRP A 7 -10.87 3.83 -11.87
C TRP A 7 -12.24 3.45 -11.30
N TRP A 8 -12.27 2.70 -10.23
CA TRP A 8 -13.52 2.28 -9.60
C TRP A 8 -13.82 3.02 -8.29
N THR A 9 -12.92 3.05 -7.32
CA THR A 9 -13.16 3.70 -6.01
C THR A 9 -11.92 3.85 -5.14
N SER A 10 -10.77 3.29 -5.51
CA SER A 10 -9.61 3.25 -4.62
C SER A 10 -8.90 4.60 -4.53
N GLY A 11 -8.37 4.91 -3.35
CA GLY A 11 -7.52 6.09 -3.15
C GLY A 11 -6.30 6.12 -4.07
N PHE A 12 -5.84 4.94 -4.56
CA PHE A 12 -4.70 4.83 -5.45
C PHE A 12 -4.94 5.48 -6.82
N GLY A 13 -6.11 5.29 -7.43
CA GLY A 13 -6.45 5.94 -8.70
C GLY A 13 -6.47 7.47 -8.57
N LYS A 14 -6.98 8.01 -7.46
CA LYS A 14 -6.93 9.46 -7.17
C LYS A 14 -5.50 9.95 -7.03
N TRP A 15 -4.70 9.25 -6.26
CA TRP A 15 -3.28 9.57 -6.08
C TRP A 15 -2.53 9.55 -7.41
N LEU A 16 -2.75 8.51 -8.23
CA LEU A 16 -2.11 8.36 -9.53
C LEU A 16 -2.47 9.50 -10.48
N ALA A 17 -3.76 9.85 -10.58
CA ALA A 17 -4.22 10.99 -11.39
C ALA A 17 -3.55 12.30 -10.97
N LYS A 18 -3.53 12.57 -9.66
CA LYS A 18 -2.84 13.73 -9.09
C LYS A 18 -1.33 13.71 -9.38
N TYR A 19 -0.69 12.56 -9.19
CA TYR A 19 0.74 12.41 -9.43
C TYR A 19 1.09 12.69 -10.90
N ILE A 20 0.36 12.07 -11.84
CA ILE A 20 0.59 12.27 -13.28
C ILE A 20 0.36 13.75 -13.65
N LYS A 21 -0.73 14.35 -13.21
CA LYS A 21 -1.04 15.75 -13.52
C LYS A 21 0.04 16.72 -13.01
N ASN A 22 0.60 16.46 -11.84
CA ASN A 22 1.62 17.32 -11.23
C ASN A 22 3.02 17.16 -11.85
N HIS A 23 3.32 16.03 -12.49
CA HIS A 23 4.66 15.74 -12.99
C HIS A 23 4.76 15.74 -14.53
N PHE A 24 3.62 15.76 -15.23
CA PHE A 24 3.60 15.67 -16.69
C PHE A 24 2.57 16.65 -17.30
N SER A 25 2.98 17.32 -18.37
CA SER A 25 2.07 18.16 -19.18
C SER A 25 1.29 17.28 -20.17
N VAL A 26 0.29 16.56 -19.68
CA VAL A 26 -0.52 15.58 -20.43
C VAL A 26 -2.00 15.77 -20.12
N ASN A 27 -2.84 15.30 -21.04
CA ASN A 27 -4.27 15.19 -20.80
C ASN A 27 -4.56 13.94 -19.98
N VAL A 28 -5.10 14.10 -18.77
CA VAL A 28 -5.52 13.00 -17.89
C VAL A 28 -7.03 12.90 -17.87
N VAL A 29 -7.54 11.77 -18.34
CA VAL A 29 -8.97 11.43 -18.30
C VAL A 29 -9.17 10.32 -17.29
N VAL A 30 -10.09 10.50 -16.37
CA VAL A 30 -10.44 9.48 -15.39
C VAL A 30 -11.84 9.00 -15.64
N THR A 31 -12.05 7.69 -15.61
CA THR A 31 -13.40 7.11 -15.75
C THR A 31 -13.93 6.62 -14.42
N TRP A 32 -15.21 6.82 -14.15
CA TRP A 32 -15.85 6.31 -12.93
C TRP A 32 -17.36 6.15 -13.10
N THR A 33 -17.93 5.19 -12.38
CA THR A 33 -19.36 4.87 -12.44
C THR A 33 -20.28 5.78 -11.61
N ASN A 34 -19.75 6.50 -10.61
CA ASN A 34 -20.55 7.36 -9.72
C ASN A 34 -20.35 8.85 -10.01
N LYS A 35 -21.34 9.44 -10.71
CA LYS A 35 -21.34 10.85 -11.13
C LYS A 35 -21.25 11.87 -9.99
N GLU A 36 -21.88 11.62 -8.85
CA GLU A 36 -22.01 12.63 -7.77
C GLU A 36 -20.73 12.78 -6.97
N LYS A 37 -20.12 11.67 -6.58
CA LYS A 37 -18.84 11.69 -5.85
C LYS A 37 -17.72 12.25 -6.70
N TRP A 38 -17.83 12.12 -8.02
CA TRP A 38 -16.80 12.57 -8.93
C TRP A 38 -16.73 14.08 -9.11
N LYS A 39 -17.86 14.80 -9.14
CA LYS A 39 -17.88 16.26 -9.37
C LYS A 39 -16.93 17.05 -8.45
N ASN A 40 -16.77 16.60 -7.22
CA ASN A 40 -15.87 17.22 -6.26
C ASN A 40 -14.40 16.86 -6.53
N VAL A 41 -14.12 15.60 -6.88
CA VAL A 41 -12.77 15.09 -7.12
C VAL A 41 -12.19 15.63 -8.43
N SER A 42 -12.98 15.75 -9.50
CA SER A 42 -12.51 16.30 -10.79
C SER A 42 -12.07 17.75 -10.68
N LYS A 43 -12.86 18.56 -9.94
CA LYS A 43 -12.50 19.96 -9.68
C LYS A 43 -11.23 20.08 -8.83
N GLU A 44 -11.08 19.22 -7.83
CA GLU A 44 -9.89 19.19 -6.97
C GLU A 44 -8.61 18.83 -7.74
N LEU A 45 -8.72 17.89 -8.70
CA LEU A 45 -7.57 17.36 -9.43
C LEU A 45 -7.30 18.06 -10.77
N ASP A 46 -8.21 18.91 -11.26
CA ASP A 46 -8.15 19.52 -12.58
C ASP A 46 -7.91 18.49 -13.70
N VAL A 47 -8.73 17.43 -13.72
CA VAL A 47 -8.67 16.33 -14.71
C VAL A 47 -10.01 16.16 -15.40
N GLU A 48 -9.99 15.69 -16.64
CA GLU A 48 -11.20 15.34 -17.37
C GLU A 48 -11.86 14.08 -16.78
N PHE A 49 -13.19 14.02 -16.89
CA PHE A 49 -13.98 12.92 -16.39
C PHE A 49 -15.02 12.41 -17.38
N THR A 50 -15.17 11.11 -17.46
CA THR A 50 -16.28 10.48 -18.20
C THR A 50 -16.77 9.23 -17.48
N ILE A 51 -18.02 8.84 -17.75
CA ILE A 51 -18.58 7.55 -17.33
C ILE A 51 -18.45 6.48 -18.42
N ASP A 52 -18.05 6.87 -19.61
CA ASP A 52 -17.91 6.01 -20.78
C ASP A 52 -16.44 5.56 -20.92
N ASN A 53 -16.18 4.34 -20.42
CA ASN A 53 -14.88 3.73 -20.52
C ASN A 53 -14.43 3.50 -21.97
N ILE A 54 -15.38 3.13 -22.85
CA ILE A 54 -15.08 2.80 -24.26
C ILE A 54 -14.62 4.04 -24.99
N SER A 55 -15.44 5.10 -24.95
CA SER A 55 -15.09 6.37 -25.57
C SER A 55 -13.75 6.92 -25.05
N ALA A 56 -13.46 6.75 -23.75
CA ALA A 56 -12.24 7.24 -23.16
C ALA A 56 -10.97 6.61 -23.75
N VAL A 57 -10.99 5.29 -24.02
CA VAL A 57 -9.79 4.53 -24.39
C VAL A 57 -9.51 4.47 -25.90
N THR A 58 -10.47 4.85 -26.74
CA THR A 58 -10.37 4.70 -28.20
C THR A 58 -9.20 5.49 -28.80
N ASP A 59 -8.88 6.63 -28.27
CA ASP A 59 -7.78 7.51 -28.71
C ASP A 59 -6.71 7.72 -27.61
N ALA A 60 -6.70 6.86 -26.59
CA ALA A 60 -5.73 6.95 -25.51
C ALA A 60 -4.33 6.48 -25.96
N ASP A 61 -3.31 7.22 -25.55
CA ASP A 61 -1.90 6.80 -25.68
C ASP A 61 -1.50 5.82 -24.58
N ILE A 62 -2.06 6.02 -23.36
CA ILE A 62 -1.82 5.16 -22.21
C ILE A 62 -3.15 4.87 -21.50
N VAL A 63 -3.39 3.60 -21.17
CA VAL A 63 -4.56 3.15 -20.38
C VAL A 63 -4.07 2.45 -19.13
N ILE A 64 -4.48 2.95 -17.96
CA ILE A 64 -4.10 2.39 -16.66
C ILE A 64 -5.33 1.87 -15.92
N PHE A 65 -5.33 0.57 -15.61
CA PHE A 65 -6.41 -0.05 -14.86
C PHE A 65 -6.15 0.03 -13.34
N SER A 66 -7.02 0.77 -12.63
CA SER A 66 -7.00 0.94 -11.17
C SER A 66 -8.35 0.57 -10.58
N VAL A 67 -8.77 -0.67 -10.78
CA VAL A 67 -10.07 -1.21 -10.40
C VAL A 67 -9.92 -2.36 -9.40
N PRO A 68 -10.98 -2.74 -8.63
CA PRO A 68 -10.91 -3.89 -7.74
C PRO A 68 -10.50 -5.16 -8.47
N ILE A 69 -9.74 -6.01 -7.80
CA ILE A 69 -9.22 -7.27 -8.36
C ILE A 69 -10.36 -8.12 -8.93
N SER A 70 -11.44 -8.27 -8.17
CA SER A 70 -12.65 -9.03 -8.56
C SER A 70 -13.37 -8.49 -9.79
N LYS A 71 -13.08 -7.25 -10.20
CA LYS A 71 -13.68 -6.61 -11.40
C LYS A 71 -12.72 -6.52 -12.58
N MET A 72 -11.44 -6.79 -12.35
CA MET A 72 -10.38 -6.57 -13.34
C MET A 72 -10.67 -7.29 -14.66
N GLU A 73 -10.89 -8.61 -14.65
CA GLU A 73 -11.13 -9.37 -15.88
C GLU A 73 -12.36 -8.88 -16.64
N SER A 74 -13.47 -8.65 -15.94
CA SER A 74 -14.70 -8.20 -16.58
C SER A 74 -14.56 -6.82 -17.24
N ILE A 75 -13.82 -5.92 -16.61
CA ILE A 75 -13.58 -4.58 -17.15
C ILE A 75 -12.59 -4.64 -18.30
N ILE A 76 -11.50 -5.41 -18.17
CA ILE A 76 -10.56 -5.63 -19.28
C ILE A 76 -11.30 -6.22 -20.49
N LYS A 77 -12.08 -7.28 -20.29
CA LYS A 77 -12.88 -7.90 -21.37
C LYS A 77 -13.81 -6.90 -22.08
N HIS A 78 -14.42 -6.01 -21.31
CA HIS A 78 -15.37 -5.03 -21.86
C HIS A 78 -14.66 -3.90 -22.63
N VAL A 79 -13.53 -3.43 -22.13
CA VAL A 79 -12.85 -2.22 -22.62
C VAL A 79 -11.75 -2.51 -23.64
N ALA A 80 -11.02 -3.60 -23.45
CA ALA A 80 -9.85 -3.92 -24.25
C ALA A 80 -10.06 -3.97 -25.77
N PRO A 81 -11.20 -4.45 -26.31
CA PRO A 81 -11.44 -4.44 -27.75
C PRO A 81 -11.47 -3.05 -28.39
N TYR A 82 -11.66 -2.02 -27.61
CA TYR A 82 -11.77 -0.62 -28.04
C TYR A 82 -10.52 0.20 -27.76
N ILE A 83 -9.52 -0.37 -27.08
CA ILE A 83 -8.25 0.30 -26.81
C ILE A 83 -7.53 0.57 -28.11
N ASN A 84 -6.98 1.78 -28.24
CA ASN A 84 -6.08 2.10 -29.35
C ASN A 84 -4.99 1.03 -29.48
N PRO A 85 -4.84 0.37 -30.64
CA PRO A 85 -3.86 -0.70 -30.86
C PRO A 85 -2.40 -0.32 -30.62
N GLN A 86 -2.08 0.97 -30.59
CA GLN A 86 -0.74 1.49 -30.30
C GLN A 86 -0.56 1.94 -28.86
N ALA A 87 -1.59 1.81 -28.02
CA ALA A 87 -1.55 2.26 -26.62
C ALA A 87 -0.60 1.42 -25.78
N VAL A 88 -0.08 2.06 -24.74
CA VAL A 88 0.51 1.38 -23.58
C VAL A 88 -0.59 1.06 -22.60
N VAL A 89 -0.69 -0.19 -22.19
CA VAL A 89 -1.67 -0.67 -21.22
C VAL A 89 -0.96 -1.10 -19.95
N ALA A 90 -1.40 -0.57 -18.81
CA ALA A 90 -0.84 -0.88 -17.50
C ALA A 90 -1.95 -1.14 -16.48
N ASP A 91 -1.59 -1.72 -15.36
CA ASP A 91 -2.44 -1.84 -14.18
C ASP A 91 -1.67 -1.53 -12.89
N VAL A 92 -2.38 -1.40 -11.79
CA VAL A 92 -1.80 -1.21 -10.45
C VAL A 92 -2.30 -2.27 -9.45
N CYS A 93 -2.69 -3.42 -9.97
CA CYS A 93 -3.29 -4.50 -9.20
C CYS A 93 -2.26 -5.24 -8.34
N SER A 94 -2.70 -5.74 -7.18
CA SER A 94 -1.85 -6.50 -6.26
C SER A 94 -1.64 -7.98 -6.65
N ILE A 95 -2.29 -8.47 -7.71
CA ILE A 95 -2.16 -9.83 -8.24
C ILE A 95 -1.80 -9.72 -9.71
N LYS A 96 -0.81 -10.50 -10.16
CA LYS A 96 -0.27 -10.35 -11.51
C LYS A 96 -0.65 -11.47 -12.47
N CYS A 97 -0.66 -12.74 -12.07
CA CYS A 97 -1.00 -13.86 -12.96
C CYS A 97 -2.38 -13.67 -13.59
N PHE A 98 -3.39 -13.47 -12.77
CA PHE A 98 -4.77 -13.28 -13.19
C PHE A 98 -4.94 -12.08 -14.15
N VAL A 99 -4.25 -10.97 -13.87
CA VAL A 99 -4.32 -9.76 -14.69
C VAL A 99 -3.56 -9.92 -16.01
N ALA A 100 -2.37 -10.54 -15.97
CA ALA A 100 -1.58 -10.83 -17.18
C ALA A 100 -2.35 -11.75 -18.14
N ASP A 101 -3.03 -12.77 -17.61
CA ASP A 101 -3.88 -13.67 -18.41
C ASP A 101 -5.06 -12.93 -19.03
N ALA A 102 -5.70 -12.03 -18.28
CA ALA A 102 -6.79 -11.23 -18.81
C ALA A 102 -6.33 -10.29 -19.94
N PHE A 103 -5.20 -9.62 -19.80
CA PHE A 103 -4.65 -8.78 -20.85
C PHE A 103 -4.25 -9.61 -22.08
N LYS A 104 -3.57 -10.73 -21.89
CA LYS A 104 -3.19 -11.64 -22.98
C LYS A 104 -4.39 -12.14 -23.78
N LYS A 105 -5.51 -12.35 -23.10
CA LYS A 105 -6.73 -12.88 -23.71
C LYS A 105 -7.55 -11.83 -24.46
N TYR A 106 -7.58 -10.58 -23.96
CA TYR A 106 -8.56 -9.60 -24.44
C TYR A 106 -7.93 -8.33 -25.04
N ALA A 107 -6.70 -7.97 -24.70
CA ALA A 107 -6.09 -6.76 -25.23
C ALA A 107 -5.62 -6.96 -26.68
N PRO A 108 -5.62 -5.90 -27.51
CA PRO A 108 -5.03 -5.97 -28.84
C PRO A 108 -3.57 -6.40 -28.79
N ALA A 109 -3.19 -7.37 -29.63
CA ALA A 109 -1.83 -7.94 -29.63
C ALA A 109 -0.72 -6.92 -29.95
N SER A 110 -1.07 -5.76 -30.49
CA SER A 110 -0.15 -4.66 -30.80
C SER A 110 0.08 -3.70 -29.63
N CYS A 111 -0.75 -3.76 -28.57
CA CYS A 111 -0.54 -2.94 -27.37
C CYS A 111 0.75 -3.36 -26.64
N VAL A 112 1.39 -2.37 -26.03
CA VAL A 112 2.50 -2.61 -25.09
C VAL A 112 1.92 -2.79 -23.69
N ILE A 113 1.94 -4.02 -23.19
CA ILE A 113 1.33 -4.34 -21.88
C ILE A 113 2.40 -4.33 -20.80
N ILE A 114 2.30 -3.40 -19.85
CA ILE A 114 3.22 -3.23 -18.72
C ILE A 114 2.47 -3.44 -17.41
N PRO A 115 2.31 -4.69 -16.94
CA PRO A 115 1.65 -4.92 -15.66
C PRO A 115 2.55 -4.42 -14.52
N THR A 116 1.96 -3.64 -13.60
CA THR A 116 2.70 -3.06 -12.48
C THR A 116 2.04 -3.35 -11.13
N HIS A 117 2.82 -3.30 -10.06
CA HIS A 117 2.30 -3.30 -8.70
C HIS A 117 3.09 -2.30 -7.86
N PRO A 118 2.58 -1.08 -7.68
CA PRO A 118 3.12 -0.13 -6.69
C PRO A 118 2.86 -0.64 -5.28
N MET A 119 3.94 -0.91 -4.52
CA MET A 119 3.89 -1.56 -3.20
C MET A 119 3.78 -0.56 -2.06
N PHE A 120 2.96 0.48 -2.21
CA PHE A 120 2.81 1.53 -1.20
C PHE A 120 1.38 2.08 -1.15
N TRP A 121 1.08 2.79 -0.08
CA TRP A 121 -0.23 3.42 0.11
C TRP A 121 -0.31 4.79 -0.57
N PRO A 122 -1.49 5.20 -1.07
CA PRO A 122 -1.67 6.45 -1.83
C PRO A 122 -1.60 7.73 -0.96
N TYR A 123 -0.82 7.71 0.08
CA TYR A 123 -0.57 8.84 0.98
C TYR A 123 0.86 9.38 0.87
N VAL A 124 1.68 8.75 0.05
CA VAL A 124 3.06 9.21 -0.14
C VAL A 124 3.10 10.48 -0.99
N SER A 125 3.93 11.42 -0.60
CA SER A 125 4.15 12.68 -1.34
C SER A 125 5.20 12.54 -2.46
N SER A 126 5.99 11.47 -2.43
CA SER A 126 7.03 11.15 -3.40
C SER A 126 7.09 9.65 -3.63
N ILE A 127 7.58 9.25 -4.81
CA ILE A 127 7.86 7.85 -5.13
C ILE A 127 9.27 7.41 -4.71
N ALA A 128 10.12 8.32 -4.22
CA ALA A 128 11.44 7.99 -3.71
C ALA A 128 11.34 6.93 -2.61
N GLU A 129 12.22 5.93 -2.66
CA GLU A 129 12.23 4.76 -1.79
C GLU A 129 10.99 3.84 -1.86
N GLN A 130 9.98 4.18 -2.71
CA GLN A 130 8.82 3.32 -2.90
C GLN A 130 9.12 2.20 -3.89
N THR A 131 8.60 1.00 -3.60
CA THR A 131 8.81 -0.17 -4.45
C THR A 131 7.76 -0.25 -5.56
N PHE A 132 8.21 -0.43 -6.79
CA PHE A 132 7.39 -0.78 -7.95
C PHE A 132 7.81 -2.13 -8.49
N VAL A 133 6.88 -3.08 -8.57
CA VAL A 133 7.12 -4.35 -9.24
C VAL A 133 6.61 -4.27 -10.66
N LEU A 134 7.45 -4.64 -11.63
CA LEU A 134 7.15 -4.69 -13.06
C LEU A 134 7.21 -6.15 -13.51
N THR A 135 6.13 -6.65 -14.13
CA THR A 135 6.04 -8.06 -14.56
C THR A 135 5.83 -8.22 -16.05
N ALA A 136 6.39 -7.29 -16.83
CA ALA A 136 6.36 -7.35 -18.28
C ALA A 136 7.24 -8.49 -18.83
N ASP A 137 6.80 -9.11 -19.94
CA ASP A 137 7.58 -10.11 -20.66
C ASP A 137 8.83 -9.53 -21.33
N GLU A 138 9.74 -10.39 -21.77
CA GLU A 138 11.01 -10.00 -22.39
C GLU A 138 10.83 -9.10 -23.62
N LYS A 139 9.80 -9.36 -24.43
CA LYS A 139 9.49 -8.56 -25.62
C LYS A 139 9.09 -7.14 -25.22
N THR A 140 8.19 -7.02 -24.26
CA THR A 140 7.72 -5.73 -23.72
C THR A 140 8.87 -4.95 -23.09
N GLN A 141 9.79 -5.60 -22.37
CA GLN A 141 10.96 -4.98 -21.74
C GLN A 141 11.90 -4.30 -22.77
N GLN A 142 11.89 -4.73 -24.04
CA GLN A 142 12.67 -4.09 -25.09
C GLN A 142 12.03 -2.83 -25.68
N THR A 143 10.75 -2.58 -25.40
CA THR A 143 10.02 -1.41 -25.91
C THR A 143 10.53 -0.09 -25.33
N LYS A 144 10.36 0.99 -26.10
CA LYS A 144 10.69 2.35 -25.65
C LYS A 144 9.87 2.75 -24.42
N ALA A 145 8.59 2.37 -24.38
CA ALA A 145 7.68 2.69 -23.28
C ALA A 145 8.14 2.07 -21.96
N TYR A 146 8.49 0.78 -21.98
CA TYR A 146 8.99 0.10 -20.77
C TYR A 146 10.32 0.69 -20.29
N LYS A 147 11.27 0.89 -21.18
CA LYS A 147 12.58 1.49 -20.84
C LYS A 147 12.42 2.90 -20.29
N TRP A 148 11.50 3.67 -20.85
CA TRP A 148 11.17 4.99 -20.32
C TRP A 148 10.60 4.93 -18.91
N LEU A 149 9.60 4.08 -18.66
CA LEU A 149 9.00 3.91 -17.34
C LEU A 149 10.03 3.50 -16.29
N LYS A 150 10.81 2.45 -16.59
CA LYS A 150 11.87 1.99 -15.67
C LYS A 150 12.89 3.08 -15.35
N ASN A 151 13.35 3.82 -16.38
CA ASN A 151 14.28 4.92 -16.20
C ASN A 151 13.66 6.09 -15.40
N TYR A 152 12.39 6.42 -15.67
CA TYR A 152 11.67 7.44 -14.92
C TYR A 152 11.57 7.08 -13.42
N LEU A 153 11.17 5.85 -13.11
CA LEU A 153 11.09 5.36 -11.73
C LEU A 153 12.47 5.42 -11.05
N GLY A 154 13.53 4.94 -11.71
CA GLY A 154 14.88 4.97 -11.16
C GLY A 154 15.43 6.39 -10.95
N LYS A 155 15.19 7.32 -11.88
CA LYS A 155 15.59 8.73 -11.73
C LYS A 155 14.89 9.43 -10.58
N ASN A 156 13.70 8.97 -10.19
CA ASN A 156 12.96 9.46 -9.03
C ASN A 156 13.20 8.60 -7.77
N GLU A 157 14.32 7.88 -7.74
CA GLU A 157 14.79 7.09 -6.59
C GLU A 157 13.81 5.99 -6.12
N ALA A 158 12.89 5.56 -6.99
CA ALA A 158 12.02 4.43 -6.69
C ALA A 158 12.78 3.11 -6.82
N LYS A 159 12.41 2.13 -5.98
CA LYS A 159 12.95 0.76 -6.03
C LYS A 159 12.18 -0.03 -7.08
N VAL A 160 12.82 -0.38 -8.18
CA VAL A 160 12.22 -1.15 -9.27
C VAL A 160 12.61 -2.62 -9.15
N ILE A 161 11.61 -3.49 -9.05
CA ILE A 161 11.79 -4.95 -9.06
C ILE A 161 11.19 -5.49 -10.35
N GLU A 162 12.01 -6.13 -11.19
CA GLU A 162 11.59 -6.82 -12.40
C GLU A 162 11.46 -8.31 -12.11
N THR A 163 10.30 -8.90 -12.43
CA THR A 163 10.04 -10.31 -12.15
C THR A 163 8.93 -10.84 -13.07
N THR A 164 8.65 -12.15 -13.00
CA THR A 164 7.48 -12.73 -13.69
C THR A 164 6.21 -12.61 -12.84
N PRO A 165 5.00 -12.67 -13.45
CA PRO A 165 3.74 -12.70 -12.72
C PRO A 165 3.69 -13.80 -11.66
N GLU A 166 4.16 -15.00 -11.98
CA GLU A 166 4.14 -16.16 -11.09
C GLU A 166 5.05 -15.95 -9.86
N LYS A 167 6.27 -15.45 -10.10
CA LYS A 167 7.20 -15.16 -9.01
C LYS A 167 6.69 -14.01 -8.14
N HIS A 168 6.06 -13.00 -8.75
CA HIS A 168 5.41 -11.93 -8.02
C HIS A 168 4.34 -12.49 -7.08
N ASP A 169 3.36 -13.22 -7.62
CA ASP A 169 2.23 -13.73 -6.82
C ASP A 169 2.70 -14.71 -5.73
N LYS A 170 3.75 -15.49 -6.02
CA LYS A 170 4.42 -16.32 -5.02
C LYS A 170 5.05 -15.51 -3.90
N MET A 171 5.63 -14.34 -4.15
CA MET A 171 6.14 -13.48 -3.07
C MET A 171 5.02 -12.79 -2.31
N MET A 172 3.94 -12.41 -3.01
CA MET A 172 2.78 -11.75 -2.40
C MET A 172 1.99 -12.66 -1.47
N TRP A 173 2.10 -14.00 -1.57
CA TRP A 173 1.46 -14.90 -0.60
C TRP A 173 1.97 -14.69 0.83
N ILE A 174 3.25 -14.32 0.99
CA ILE A 174 3.84 -13.99 2.30
C ILE A 174 3.65 -12.49 2.59
N VAL A 175 4.11 -11.62 1.66
CA VAL A 175 4.16 -10.17 1.89
C VAL A 175 2.77 -9.58 2.12
N GLN A 176 1.76 -10.08 1.43
CA GLN A 176 0.38 -9.64 1.58
C GLN A 176 -0.52 -10.73 2.21
N GLY A 177 -0.50 -11.94 1.68
CA GLY A 177 -1.37 -13.02 2.14
C GLY A 177 -1.22 -13.30 3.63
N LEU A 178 -0.04 -13.70 4.07
CA LEU A 178 0.24 -14.00 5.48
C LEU A 178 0.13 -12.74 6.36
N THR A 179 0.69 -11.62 5.91
CA THR A 179 0.67 -10.39 6.70
C THR A 179 -0.75 -9.92 6.98
N HIS A 180 -1.61 -9.85 5.95
CA HIS A 180 -2.98 -9.38 6.12
C HIS A 180 -3.79 -10.32 7.02
N VAL A 181 -3.76 -11.64 6.76
CA VAL A 181 -4.53 -12.58 7.59
C VAL A 181 -4.07 -12.55 9.04
N ASN A 182 -2.76 -12.45 9.29
CA ASN A 182 -2.23 -12.33 10.66
C ASN A 182 -2.78 -11.08 11.38
N MET A 183 -2.77 -9.92 10.71
CA MET A 183 -3.29 -8.67 11.29
C MET A 183 -4.79 -8.79 11.62
N PHE A 184 -5.60 -9.36 10.72
CA PHE A 184 -7.03 -9.58 10.97
C PHE A 184 -7.28 -10.64 12.04
N THR A 185 -6.48 -11.70 12.09
CA THR A 185 -6.59 -12.75 13.10
C THR A 185 -6.33 -12.21 14.50
N ILE A 186 -5.30 -11.39 14.67
CA ILE A 186 -5.02 -10.74 15.98
C ILE A 186 -6.22 -9.93 16.44
N TRP A 187 -6.74 -9.06 15.58
CA TRP A 187 -7.86 -8.20 15.93
C TRP A 187 -9.15 -8.98 16.20
N GLU A 188 -9.47 -9.95 15.35
CA GLU A 188 -10.64 -10.79 15.52
C GLU A 188 -10.54 -11.66 16.79
N THR A 189 -9.32 -12.08 17.17
CA THR A 189 -9.09 -12.78 18.43
C THR A 189 -9.39 -11.87 19.61
N ILE A 190 -8.88 -10.65 19.64
CA ILE A 190 -9.18 -9.66 20.71
C ILE A 190 -10.69 -9.43 20.80
N ARG A 191 -11.36 -9.24 19.67
CA ARG A 191 -12.82 -9.07 19.60
C ARG A 191 -13.56 -10.27 20.19
N LYS A 192 -13.16 -11.49 19.84
CA LYS A 192 -13.78 -12.74 20.35
C LYS A 192 -13.52 -12.99 21.83
N LEU A 193 -12.44 -12.44 22.37
CA LEU A 193 -12.16 -12.48 23.80
C LEU A 193 -12.97 -11.43 24.59
N TRP A 194 -13.72 -10.57 23.91
CA TRP A 194 -14.53 -9.50 24.50
C TRP A 194 -13.74 -8.51 25.38
N VAL A 195 -12.45 -8.35 25.09
CA VAL A 195 -11.59 -7.37 25.79
C VAL A 195 -11.58 -6.07 24.99
N PRO A 196 -12.06 -4.95 25.58
CA PRO A 196 -11.94 -3.64 24.96
C PRO A 196 -10.48 -3.28 24.70
N VAL A 197 -10.17 -2.75 23.51
CA VAL A 197 -8.79 -2.38 23.16
C VAL A 197 -8.24 -1.33 24.11
N GLU A 198 -9.07 -0.40 24.55
CA GLU A 198 -8.73 0.65 25.52
C GLU A 198 -8.20 0.07 26.84
N GLU A 199 -8.70 -1.07 27.27
CA GLU A 199 -8.19 -1.75 28.47
C GLU A 199 -6.79 -2.32 28.22
N THR A 200 -6.54 -2.90 27.04
CA THR A 200 -5.21 -3.43 26.69
C THR A 200 -4.17 -2.32 26.56
N LEU A 201 -4.59 -1.13 26.12
CA LEU A 201 -3.71 0.03 25.97
C LEU A 201 -3.24 0.60 27.33
N LYS A 202 -3.90 0.29 28.45
CA LYS A 202 -3.41 0.62 29.79
C LYS A 202 -2.14 -0.17 30.17
N PHE A 203 -1.92 -1.33 29.55
CA PHE A 203 -0.77 -2.22 29.76
C PHE A 203 0.19 -2.25 28.56
N VAL A 204 0.19 -1.19 27.76
CA VAL A 204 0.88 -1.14 26.49
C VAL A 204 2.40 -1.23 26.63
N SER A 205 3.02 -2.20 25.98
CA SER A 205 4.46 -2.19 25.68
C SER A 205 4.72 -1.47 24.35
N PRO A 206 5.93 -0.95 24.09
CA PRO A 206 6.27 -0.35 22.80
C PRO A 206 5.99 -1.26 21.61
N ILE A 207 6.31 -2.54 21.70
CA ILE A 207 6.06 -3.53 20.65
C ILE A 207 4.56 -3.77 20.44
N TYR A 208 3.80 -3.90 21.53
CA TYR A 208 2.34 -4.04 21.43
C TYR A 208 1.71 -2.79 20.77
N LYS A 209 2.20 -1.59 21.09
CA LYS A 209 1.75 -0.35 20.45
C LYS A 209 1.99 -0.36 18.93
N LEU A 210 3.19 -0.75 18.49
CA LEU A 210 3.50 -0.88 17.06
C LEU A 210 2.58 -1.91 16.38
N LEU A 211 2.34 -3.05 17.02
CA LEU A 211 1.43 -4.08 16.52
C LEU A 211 0.01 -3.54 16.33
N ILE A 212 -0.59 -2.96 17.37
CA ILE A 212 -1.98 -2.46 17.34
C ILE A 212 -2.15 -1.31 16.34
N THR A 213 -1.19 -0.38 16.25
CA THR A 213 -1.25 0.70 15.25
C THR A 213 -1.15 0.14 13.82
N SER A 214 -0.35 -0.90 13.61
CA SER A 214 -0.29 -1.58 12.31
C SER A 214 -1.62 -2.26 11.98
N VAL A 215 -2.20 -2.99 12.92
CA VAL A 215 -3.52 -3.64 12.75
C VAL A 215 -4.60 -2.61 12.45
N ALA A 216 -4.67 -1.50 13.20
CA ALA A 216 -5.65 -0.44 12.99
C ALA A 216 -5.60 0.13 11.57
N ARG A 217 -4.39 0.27 11.00
CA ARG A 217 -4.20 0.72 9.62
C ARG A 217 -4.92 -0.17 8.59
N TYR A 218 -4.91 -1.49 8.79
CA TYR A 218 -5.58 -2.42 7.89
C TYR A 218 -7.10 -2.41 8.03
N ILE A 219 -7.61 -2.27 9.24
CA ILE A 219 -9.06 -2.30 9.53
C ILE A 219 -9.78 -1.05 9.03
N TRP A 220 -9.11 0.10 9.03
CA TRP A 220 -9.69 1.37 8.60
C TRP A 220 -9.97 1.43 7.08
N HIS A 221 -9.39 0.53 6.30
CA HIS A 221 -9.54 0.51 4.85
C HIS A 221 -10.68 -0.40 4.39
N ASP A 222 -11.04 -0.30 3.11
CA ASP A 222 -12.09 -1.14 2.52
C ASP A 222 -11.72 -2.63 2.64
N PRO A 223 -12.48 -3.44 3.39
CA PRO A 223 -12.17 -4.85 3.59
C PRO A 223 -12.22 -5.67 2.30
N ARG A 224 -12.91 -5.18 1.25
CA ARG A 224 -12.99 -5.84 -0.06
C ARG A 224 -11.62 -5.96 -0.72
N LEU A 225 -10.75 -4.96 -0.57
CA LEU A 225 -9.39 -5.01 -1.11
C LEU A 225 -8.63 -6.22 -0.55
N TYR A 226 -8.68 -6.40 0.75
CA TYR A 226 -7.99 -7.50 1.43
C TYR A 226 -8.63 -8.85 1.11
N GLY A 227 -9.96 -8.90 1.07
CA GLY A 227 -10.70 -10.08 0.65
C GLY A 227 -10.31 -10.51 -0.77
N ASP A 228 -10.27 -9.59 -1.71
CA ASP A 228 -9.84 -9.86 -3.08
C ASP A 228 -8.40 -10.39 -3.13
N ILE A 229 -7.45 -9.79 -2.39
CA ILE A 229 -6.05 -10.27 -2.33
C ILE A 229 -5.99 -11.71 -1.79
N GLN A 230 -6.76 -12.03 -0.76
CA GLN A 230 -6.79 -13.36 -0.16
C GLN A 230 -7.43 -14.42 -1.08
N MET A 231 -8.50 -14.04 -1.80
CA MET A 231 -9.28 -14.99 -2.60
C MET A 231 -8.72 -15.21 -4.01
N TYR A 232 -8.11 -14.20 -4.61
CA TYR A 232 -7.64 -14.26 -6.00
C TYR A 232 -6.16 -14.65 -6.15
N ASN A 233 -5.38 -14.67 -5.07
CA ASN A 233 -4.03 -15.27 -5.12
C ASN A 233 -4.12 -16.76 -4.81
N PRO A 234 -3.86 -17.66 -5.79
CA PRO A 234 -4.07 -19.09 -5.62
C PRO A 234 -3.16 -19.73 -4.57
N GLU A 235 -2.06 -19.08 -4.24
CA GLU A 235 -1.06 -19.60 -3.30
C GLU A 235 -1.38 -19.28 -1.83
N VAL A 236 -2.24 -18.28 -1.58
CA VAL A 236 -2.54 -17.79 -0.22
C VAL A 236 -3.10 -18.87 0.68
N LEU A 237 -3.96 -19.76 0.17
CA LEU A 237 -4.53 -20.82 0.98
C LEU A 237 -3.47 -21.82 1.52
N LYS A 238 -2.38 -22.03 0.78
CA LYS A 238 -1.25 -22.86 1.24
C LYS A 238 -0.57 -22.22 2.45
N VAL A 239 -0.41 -20.90 2.42
CA VAL A 239 0.18 -20.13 3.53
C VAL A 239 -0.71 -20.15 4.76
N HIS A 240 -2.03 -20.01 4.59
CA HIS A 240 -2.97 -20.11 5.72
C HIS A 240 -2.89 -21.47 6.40
N LYS A 241 -2.85 -22.56 5.62
CA LYS A 241 -2.70 -23.92 6.18
C LYS A 241 -1.40 -24.05 6.98
N LYS A 242 -0.28 -23.56 6.44
CA LYS A 242 1.00 -23.60 7.13
C LYS A 242 1.00 -22.73 8.39
N PHE A 243 0.37 -21.57 8.37
CA PHE A 243 0.22 -20.71 9.55
C PHE A 243 -0.57 -21.41 10.66
N MET A 244 -1.66 -22.10 10.32
CA MET A 244 -2.44 -22.88 11.28
C MET A 244 -1.65 -24.08 11.85
N GLU A 245 -0.84 -24.76 11.04
CA GLU A 245 0.05 -25.83 11.51
C GLU A 245 1.00 -25.30 12.59
N VAL A 246 1.66 -24.17 12.33
CA VAL A 246 2.59 -23.54 13.28
C VAL A 246 1.90 -23.15 14.59
N ILE A 247 0.70 -22.53 14.52
CA ILE A 247 -0.08 -22.21 15.72
C ILE A 247 -0.39 -23.47 16.52
N ASN A 248 -0.81 -24.55 15.85
CA ASN A 248 -1.13 -25.81 16.52
C ASN A 248 0.11 -26.44 17.17
N ASP A 249 1.29 -26.30 16.58
CA ASP A 249 2.53 -26.81 17.17
C ASP A 249 2.91 -26.05 18.45
N PHE A 250 2.76 -24.72 18.46
CA PHE A 250 2.92 -23.92 19.68
C PHE A 250 1.87 -24.30 20.74
N ASN A 251 0.60 -24.44 20.36
CA ASN A 251 -0.46 -24.81 21.29
C ASN A 251 -0.17 -26.17 21.95
N LYS A 252 0.24 -27.19 21.18
CA LYS A 252 0.61 -28.51 21.74
C LYS A 252 1.78 -28.40 22.72
N ALA A 253 2.79 -27.57 22.45
CA ALA A 253 3.89 -27.35 23.39
C ALA A 253 3.41 -26.73 24.69
N VAL A 254 2.53 -25.71 24.61
CA VAL A 254 1.95 -25.02 25.78
C VAL A 254 1.04 -25.96 26.58
N GLU A 255 0.13 -26.69 25.94
CA GLU A 255 -0.79 -27.62 26.58
C GLU A 255 -0.05 -28.71 27.36
N ASN A 256 1.04 -29.23 26.80
CA ASN A 256 1.85 -30.29 27.44
C ASN A 256 2.96 -29.73 28.35
N LYS A 257 3.08 -28.41 28.48
CA LYS A 257 4.19 -27.73 29.19
C LYS A 257 5.58 -28.19 28.69
N ASP A 258 5.68 -28.48 27.41
CA ASP A 258 6.90 -28.95 26.73
C ASP A 258 7.77 -27.74 26.34
N GLU A 259 8.58 -27.28 27.29
CA GLU A 259 9.46 -26.14 27.14
C GLU A 259 10.50 -26.36 26.05
N ASP A 260 11.08 -27.57 25.98
CA ASP A 260 12.11 -27.93 25.00
C ASP A 260 11.56 -27.81 23.56
N LYS A 261 10.35 -28.35 23.36
CA LYS A 261 9.67 -28.24 22.06
C LYS A 261 9.38 -26.78 21.69
N PHE A 262 8.88 -26.00 22.65
CA PHE A 262 8.60 -24.57 22.42
C PHE A 262 9.86 -23.81 22.02
N ILE A 263 10.95 -24.00 22.76
CA ILE A 263 12.25 -23.37 22.50
C ILE A 263 12.82 -23.82 21.14
N ASN A 264 12.72 -25.12 20.83
CA ASN A 264 13.23 -25.67 19.58
C ASN A 264 12.56 -25.06 18.34
N ILE A 265 11.25 -24.81 18.36
CA ILE A 265 10.53 -24.13 17.27
C ILE A 265 11.14 -22.73 17.03
N ILE A 266 11.40 -21.97 18.11
CA ILE A 266 11.99 -20.62 18.01
C ILE A 266 13.43 -20.68 17.52
N GLN A 267 14.24 -21.64 18.01
CA GLN A 267 15.64 -21.79 17.58
C GLN A 267 15.74 -22.13 16.09
N GLN A 268 14.94 -23.06 15.60
CA GLN A 268 14.89 -23.36 14.15
C GLN A 268 14.50 -22.14 13.31
N THR A 269 13.62 -21.29 13.83
CA THR A 269 13.26 -20.04 13.17
C THR A 269 14.44 -19.06 13.16
N ASN A 270 15.16 -18.93 14.28
CA ASN A 270 16.34 -18.07 14.38
C ASN A 270 17.45 -18.52 13.43
N ASP A 271 17.71 -19.83 13.34
CA ASP A 271 18.72 -20.39 12.44
C ASP A 271 18.37 -20.12 10.97
N PHE A 272 17.09 -20.23 10.62
CA PHE A 272 16.61 -19.93 9.27
C PHE A 272 16.76 -18.45 8.89
N PHE A 273 16.46 -17.52 9.83
CA PHE A 273 16.51 -16.09 9.56
C PHE A 273 17.89 -15.45 9.67
N TRP A 274 18.89 -16.17 10.15
CA TRP A 274 20.24 -15.65 10.33
C TRP A 274 20.36 -14.52 11.38
N HIS A 275 21.31 -14.65 12.28
CA HIS A 275 21.57 -13.65 13.34
C HIS A 275 21.78 -12.22 12.80
N LYS A 276 22.44 -12.04 11.63
CA LYS A 276 22.66 -10.72 11.03
C LYS A 276 21.36 -9.98 10.66
N ASN A 277 20.34 -10.70 10.17
CA ASN A 277 19.07 -10.07 9.80
C ASN A 277 18.26 -9.72 11.05
N CYS A 278 18.25 -10.56 12.07
CA CYS A 278 17.56 -10.28 13.33
C CYS A 278 18.12 -9.04 14.02
N ASP A 279 19.46 -8.91 14.11
CA ASP A 279 20.14 -7.73 14.68
C ASP A 279 19.81 -6.44 13.91
N PHE A 280 19.79 -6.49 12.58
CA PHE A 280 19.40 -5.36 11.75
C PHE A 280 17.97 -4.92 12.01
N TRP A 281 17.02 -5.85 12.03
CA TRP A 281 15.62 -5.51 12.23
C TRP A 281 15.30 -5.09 13.65
N GLN A 282 15.99 -5.64 14.65
CA GLN A 282 15.91 -5.17 16.03
C GLN A 282 16.35 -3.71 16.13
N LYS A 283 17.54 -3.38 15.62
CA LYS A 283 18.04 -2.00 15.60
C LYS A 283 17.12 -1.04 14.86
N TYR A 284 16.48 -1.51 13.77
CA TYR A 284 15.49 -0.71 13.05
C TYR A 284 14.24 -0.44 13.90
N THR A 285 13.76 -1.45 14.60
CA THR A 285 12.60 -1.31 15.52
C THR A 285 12.93 -0.39 16.68
N ASP A 286 14.11 -0.54 17.30
CA ASP A 286 14.59 0.33 18.38
C ASP A 286 14.66 1.79 17.93
N LYS A 287 15.13 2.02 16.70
CA LYS A 287 15.16 3.36 16.10
C LYS A 287 13.76 3.95 15.92
N LEU A 288 12.78 3.17 15.47
CA LEU A 288 11.40 3.61 15.35
C LEU A 288 10.79 3.98 16.72
N ILE A 289 10.96 3.11 17.72
CA ILE A 289 10.49 3.35 19.09
C ILE A 289 11.12 4.61 19.67
N TYR A 290 12.43 4.74 19.54
CA TYR A 290 13.17 5.92 19.99
C TYR A 290 12.69 7.19 19.29
N PHE A 291 12.50 7.15 17.97
CA PHE A 291 12.02 8.30 17.20
C PHE A 291 10.67 8.80 17.68
N VAL A 292 9.71 7.91 17.88
CA VAL A 292 8.36 8.26 18.39
C VAL A 292 8.43 8.83 19.80
N ALA A 293 9.23 8.23 20.69
CA ALA A 293 9.43 8.74 22.04
C ALA A 293 10.04 10.14 22.04
N LYS A 294 11.06 10.37 21.21
CA LYS A 294 11.76 11.67 21.12
C LYS A 294 10.90 12.77 20.52
N GLN A 295 9.99 12.47 19.60
CA GLN A 295 9.04 13.47 19.09
C GLN A 295 8.17 14.00 20.25
N ARG A 296 7.65 13.12 21.11
CA ARG A 296 6.83 13.51 22.29
C ARG A 296 7.64 14.29 23.32
N GLU A 297 8.84 13.83 23.65
CA GLU A 297 9.74 14.52 24.59
C GLU A 297 10.07 15.94 24.13
N LYS A 298 10.38 16.12 22.84
CA LYS A 298 10.64 17.44 22.27
C LYS A 298 9.48 18.39 22.48
N VAL A 299 8.24 17.93 22.25
CA VAL A 299 7.06 18.79 22.39
C VAL A 299 6.83 19.20 23.82
N GLN A 300 6.92 18.27 24.78
CA GLN A 300 6.73 18.57 26.21
C GLN A 300 7.77 19.55 26.75
N ASN A 301 9.02 19.40 26.33
CA ASN A 301 10.11 20.26 26.78
C ASN A 301 10.16 21.63 26.09
N TRP A 302 9.34 21.84 25.05
CA TRP A 302 9.44 23.02 24.21
C TRP A 302 8.15 23.85 24.17
N ILE A 303 7.31 23.72 25.17
CA ILE A 303 6.18 24.64 25.39
C ILE A 303 6.73 26.09 25.44
N TRP A 304 6.04 26.98 24.73
CA TRP A 304 6.42 28.37 24.50
C TRP A 304 7.66 28.60 23.60
N LYS A 305 8.19 27.54 22.97
CA LYS A 305 9.23 27.67 21.92
C LYS A 305 8.61 27.58 20.52
N LYS A 306 9.26 28.28 19.59
CA LYS A 306 8.92 28.18 18.17
C LYS A 306 9.55 26.91 17.60
N LEU A 307 8.73 26.10 16.96
CA LEU A 307 9.13 24.87 16.30
C LEU A 307 8.71 24.86 14.84
N ILE A 308 9.41 24.06 14.05
CA ILE A 308 9.05 23.77 12.68
C ILE A 308 8.31 22.44 12.66
N PHE A 309 7.10 22.46 12.13
CA PHE A 309 6.26 21.26 11.96
C PHE A 309 6.09 20.97 10.48
N LYS A 310 6.22 19.71 10.11
CA LYS A 310 5.98 19.24 8.75
C LYS A 310 4.89 18.18 8.74
N ASN A 311 3.81 18.42 8.01
CA ASN A 311 2.73 17.44 7.84
C ASN A 311 3.17 16.32 6.90
N ILE A 312 3.05 15.08 7.35
CA ILE A 312 3.53 13.89 6.62
C ILE A 312 2.69 13.54 5.39
N TYR A 313 1.44 14.00 5.33
CA TYR A 313 0.53 13.74 4.22
C TYR A 313 0.53 14.84 3.16
N THR A 314 0.63 16.09 3.59
CA THR A 314 0.51 17.25 2.69
C THR A 314 1.84 17.89 2.35
N ASN A 315 2.93 17.49 3.03
CA ASN A 315 4.25 18.13 2.98
C ASN A 315 4.25 19.62 3.43
N LYS A 316 3.11 20.13 3.93
CA LYS A 316 3.00 21.48 4.43
C LYS A 316 3.94 21.67 5.63
N THR A 317 4.71 22.73 5.61
CA THR A 317 5.59 23.12 6.71
C THR A 317 5.04 24.40 7.36
N ILE A 318 5.01 24.42 8.69
CA ILE A 318 4.63 25.61 9.47
C ILE A 318 5.69 25.87 10.54
N PHE A 319 5.87 27.14 10.90
CA PHE A 319 6.74 27.59 11.96
C PHE A 319 5.90 28.31 13.02
N LYS A 320 5.68 27.68 14.16
CA LYS A 320 4.73 28.12 15.18
C LYS A 320 5.23 27.86 16.59
N THR A 321 4.75 28.69 17.53
CA THR A 321 4.98 28.51 18.95
C THR A 321 4.00 27.49 19.55
N VAL A 322 4.52 26.52 20.29
CA VAL A 322 3.73 25.55 21.06
C VAL A 322 3.19 26.23 22.32
N LYS A 323 1.89 26.22 22.52
CA LYS A 323 1.26 26.75 23.72
C LYS A 323 0.97 25.69 24.77
N ALA A 324 0.48 24.56 24.35
CA ALA A 324 0.18 23.41 25.21
C ALA A 324 0.25 22.11 24.41
N VAL A 325 0.43 21.02 25.11
CA VAL A 325 0.42 19.66 24.60
C VAL A 325 -0.56 18.83 25.42
N ASN A 326 -1.47 18.16 24.76
CA ASN A 326 -2.41 17.25 25.39
C ASN A 326 -2.42 15.95 24.59
N ASP A 327 -1.88 14.88 25.17
CA ASP A 327 -1.67 13.59 24.52
C ASP A 327 -0.96 13.72 23.16
N ASP A 328 -1.69 13.52 22.07
CA ASP A 328 -1.18 13.61 20.70
C ASP A 328 -1.58 14.93 20.00
N GLU A 329 -2.32 15.83 20.69
CA GLU A 329 -2.67 17.16 20.20
C GLU A 329 -1.70 18.23 20.70
N ILE A 330 -1.26 19.08 19.77
CA ILE A 330 -0.49 20.30 20.09
C ILE A 330 -1.39 21.51 19.86
N LEU A 331 -1.50 22.37 20.87
CA LEU A 331 -2.13 23.67 20.75
C LEU A 331 -1.07 24.71 20.39
N LEU A 332 -1.25 25.40 19.27
CA LEU A 332 -0.37 26.47 18.81
C LEU A 332 -0.79 27.85 19.36
N GLU A 333 0.09 28.83 19.25
CA GLU A 333 -0.13 30.21 19.73
C GLU A 333 -1.40 30.88 19.18
N ASN A 334 -1.81 30.53 17.97
CA ASN A 334 -3.02 31.02 17.29
C ASN A 334 -4.28 30.19 17.58
N TRP A 335 -4.23 29.32 18.61
CA TRP A 335 -5.31 28.38 18.99
C TRP A 335 -5.60 27.29 17.95
N GLU A 336 -4.79 27.18 16.92
CA GLU A 336 -4.84 26.06 15.98
C GLU A 336 -4.35 24.78 16.69
N LYS A 337 -5.05 23.69 16.46
CA LYS A 337 -4.66 22.37 16.95
C LYS A 337 -4.02 21.60 15.81
N ILE A 338 -2.92 20.93 16.10
CA ILE A 338 -2.28 19.96 15.20
C ILE A 338 -2.10 18.63 15.89
N ASP A 339 -2.24 17.55 15.13
CA ASP A 339 -2.07 16.18 15.61
C ASP A 339 -0.63 15.72 15.38
N LEU A 340 0.06 15.29 16.45
CA LEU A 340 1.42 14.73 16.37
C LEU A 340 1.50 13.45 15.53
N ASN A 341 0.39 12.77 15.31
CA ASN A 341 0.35 11.62 14.41
C ASN A 341 0.41 12.03 12.92
N GLU A 342 0.12 13.29 12.61
CA GLU A 342 0.18 13.83 11.25
C GLU A 342 1.37 14.76 11.03
N TRP A 343 1.93 15.34 12.10
CA TRP A 343 2.97 16.35 12.01
C TRP A 343 4.26 15.92 12.71
N LEU A 344 5.36 16.02 11.99
CA LEU A 344 6.71 15.83 12.54
C LEU A 344 7.30 17.17 12.96
N ILE A 345 8.07 17.15 14.04
CA ILE A 345 8.94 18.25 14.44
C ILE A 345 10.29 18.04 13.73
N ILE A 346 10.69 18.99 12.92
CA ILE A 346 11.93 18.95 12.14
C ILE A 346 12.93 20.00 12.59
#